data_972ff262a8307583790d75cc89930056
#
_entry.id   972ff262a8307583790d75cc89930056
#
_cell.length_a   1.000
_cell.length_b   1.000
_cell.length_c   1.000
_cell.angle_alpha   90.00
_cell.angle_beta   90.00
_cell.angle_gamma   90.00
#
_symmetry.space_group_name_H-M   'P 1'
#
loop_
_entity.id
_entity.type
_entity.pdbx_description
1 polymer ?
#
loop_
_entity_poly.entity_id
_entity_poly.type
_entity_poly.pdbx_seq_one_letter_code
_entity_poly.pdbx_strand_id
1 'polypeptide(L)'
;MARSKYAPSETKYKRWIKEGRGNGFGSDYLPWITVRDVPSDGRSHRVFGHKSQRTHHLLSDLELAVFLTLEWNSQTTDIREQFPLKREETLNIALDNGIKHPAEAGVKLYMSSDFLVDGLDLQLPQYVIQAKYINALKDPRVIEKLEIERRYWLLKKVPWFLVTENDVSPTLVQNISWIYPAEQDEIDDEILLDRTAYYSDLFQQNPNKTVTDICKLTDRIYNQTDGSSIYEIRQLLANRCFYFDMLSQPFYLLKGKDFVVENMGNLIGARHVSNQ
;
A
#
# COMPACT_ATOMS: atom_id res chain seq x y z
N MET A 1 40.27 2.74 2.87
CA MET A 1 38.94 3.38 2.88
C MET A 1 37.97 2.53 3.70
N ALA A 2 37.29 3.12 4.68
CA ALA A 2 36.28 2.40 5.44
C ALA A 2 35.13 1.96 4.52
N ARG A 3 34.72 0.69 4.57
CA ARG A 3 33.57 0.18 3.81
C ARG A 3 32.33 0.95 4.27
N SER A 4 31.50 1.42 3.32
CA SER A 4 30.20 2.00 3.65
C SER A 4 29.38 1.00 4.50
N LYS A 5 28.70 1.47 5.53
CA LYS A 5 27.80 0.63 6.37
C LYS A 5 26.71 -0.05 5.55
N TYR A 6 26.42 0.45 4.36
CA TYR A 6 25.40 -0.08 3.43
C TYR A 6 25.98 -1.15 2.49
N ALA A 7 27.30 -1.26 2.37
CA ALA A 7 27.92 -2.21 1.45
C ALA A 7 27.47 -3.65 1.73
N PRO A 8 27.17 -4.43 0.67
CA PRO A 8 26.81 -5.83 0.80
C PRO A 8 27.99 -6.67 1.29
N SER A 9 27.72 -7.70 2.07
CA SER A 9 28.70 -8.69 2.46
C SER A 9 28.03 -10.02 2.78
N GLU A 10 28.73 -11.14 2.60
CA GLU A 10 28.20 -12.46 2.95
C GLU A 10 27.89 -12.57 4.46
N THR A 11 28.66 -11.90 5.29
CA THR A 11 28.39 -11.85 6.75
C THR A 11 27.08 -11.12 7.05
N LYS A 12 26.80 -10.01 6.34
CA LYS A 12 25.52 -9.27 6.47
C LYS A 12 24.36 -10.15 6.05
N TYR A 13 24.45 -10.85 4.93
CA TYR A 13 23.40 -11.72 4.44
C TYR A 13 23.16 -12.93 5.36
N LYS A 14 24.20 -13.58 5.84
CA LYS A 14 24.07 -14.67 6.84
C LYS A 14 23.36 -14.21 8.11
N ARG A 15 23.64 -12.98 8.57
CA ARG A 15 22.94 -12.39 9.72
C ARG A 15 21.46 -12.16 9.40
N TRP A 16 21.10 -11.59 8.24
CA TRP A 16 19.72 -11.34 7.85
C TRP A 16 18.90 -12.62 7.70
N ILE A 17 19.50 -13.68 7.17
CA ILE A 17 18.88 -15.01 7.11
C ILE A 17 18.62 -15.54 8.53
N LYS A 18 19.61 -15.39 9.44
CA LYS A 18 19.46 -15.80 10.84
C LYS A 18 18.38 -14.97 11.59
N GLU A 19 18.23 -13.70 11.25
CA GLU A 19 17.17 -12.82 11.75
C GLU A 19 15.79 -13.23 11.24
N GLY A 20 15.68 -14.12 10.25
CA GLY A 20 14.44 -14.55 9.67
C GLY A 20 13.87 -13.60 8.60
N ARG A 21 14.69 -12.67 8.06
CA ARG A 21 14.23 -11.72 7.04
C ARG A 21 13.73 -12.45 5.79
N GLY A 22 12.64 -11.98 5.22
CA GLY A 22 11.95 -12.56 4.08
C GLY A 22 11.05 -13.74 4.43
N ASN A 23 10.85 -14.03 5.72
CA ASN A 23 9.98 -15.09 6.19
C ASN A 23 8.82 -14.52 7.02
N GLY A 24 7.77 -15.33 7.18
CA GLY A 24 6.58 -14.96 7.93
C GLY A 24 5.45 -14.44 7.03
N PHE A 25 4.34 -14.10 7.67
CA PHE A 25 3.11 -13.55 7.08
C PHE A 25 2.53 -12.53 8.05
N GLY A 26 1.74 -11.58 7.54
CA GLY A 26 1.09 -10.57 8.36
C GLY A 26 2.07 -9.87 9.29
N SER A 27 1.78 -9.85 10.57
CA SER A 27 2.59 -9.21 11.62
C SER A 27 3.98 -9.84 11.82
N ASP A 28 4.14 -11.12 11.48
CA ASP A 28 5.39 -11.85 11.68
C ASP A 28 6.37 -11.72 10.51
N TYR A 29 5.94 -11.14 9.38
CA TYR A 29 6.81 -10.95 8.24
C TYR A 29 7.90 -9.91 8.51
N LEU A 30 9.15 -10.25 8.21
CA LEU A 30 10.31 -9.36 8.30
C LEU A 30 10.84 -9.06 6.87
N PRO A 31 10.80 -7.81 6.39
CA PRO A 31 11.28 -7.46 5.06
C PRO A 31 12.78 -7.70 4.92
N TRP A 32 13.21 -8.08 3.71
CA TRP A 32 14.64 -8.30 3.43
C TRP A 32 15.45 -7.03 3.59
N ILE A 33 14.93 -5.92 3.04
CA ILE A 33 15.55 -4.60 3.10
C ILE A 33 14.61 -3.67 3.87
N THR A 34 15.18 -2.89 4.78
CA THR A 34 14.48 -1.82 5.50
C THR A 34 15.02 -0.45 5.09
N VAL A 35 14.32 0.62 5.39
CA VAL A 35 14.80 2.01 5.16
C VAL A 35 16.13 2.32 5.85
N ARG A 36 16.56 1.49 6.81
CA ARG A 36 17.85 1.64 7.52
C ARG A 36 19.01 0.96 6.81
N ASP A 37 18.73 0.08 5.86
CA ASP A 37 19.72 -0.78 5.20
C ASP A 37 20.25 -0.19 3.89
N VAL A 38 19.62 0.86 3.39
CA VAL A 38 19.97 1.55 2.13
C VAL A 38 20.30 3.01 2.38
N PRO A 39 21.20 3.63 1.57
CA PRO A 39 21.35 5.07 1.59
C PRO A 39 20.06 5.73 1.09
N SER A 40 19.72 6.89 1.61
CA SER A 40 18.53 7.65 1.21
C SER A 40 18.87 8.46 -0.05
N ASP A 41 18.63 7.89 -1.22
CA ASP A 41 18.72 8.60 -2.51
C ASP A 41 17.37 9.26 -2.91
N GLY A 42 16.33 9.10 -2.07
CA GLY A 42 14.99 9.64 -2.24
C GLY A 42 14.22 9.59 -0.92
N ARG A 43 12.92 9.92 -0.99
CA ARG A 43 12.06 9.76 0.19
C ARG A 43 11.78 8.27 0.42
N SER A 44 12.00 7.84 1.65
CA SER A 44 11.59 6.53 2.13
C SER A 44 10.54 6.68 3.23
N HIS A 45 9.64 5.72 3.33
CA HIS A 45 8.48 5.81 4.20
C HIS A 45 8.40 4.62 5.15
N ARG A 46 7.87 4.87 6.34
CA ARG A 46 7.43 3.83 7.27
C ARG A 46 5.96 4.06 7.55
N VAL A 47 5.13 3.13 7.11
CA VAL A 47 3.67 3.22 7.18
C VAL A 47 3.15 1.98 7.90
N PHE A 48 2.25 2.17 8.85
CA PHE A 48 1.57 1.06 9.50
C PHE A 48 0.56 0.46 8.52
N GLY A 49 0.62 -0.85 8.30
CA GLY A 49 -0.32 -1.59 7.46
C GLY A 49 -1.43 -2.20 8.31
N HIS A 50 -2.68 -1.82 8.02
CA HIS A 50 -3.83 -2.32 8.77
C HIS A 50 -4.13 -3.79 8.46
N LYS A 51 -3.84 -4.25 7.24
CA LYS A 51 -4.02 -5.67 6.86
C LYS A 51 -2.98 -6.58 7.53
N SER A 52 -1.73 -6.16 7.53
CA SER A 52 -0.61 -6.95 8.05
C SER A 52 -0.32 -6.70 9.53
N GLN A 53 -0.91 -5.65 10.15
CA GLN A 53 -0.70 -5.24 11.55
C GLN A 53 0.78 -5.02 11.91
N ARG A 54 1.55 -4.42 10.98
CA ARG A 54 2.97 -4.09 11.16
C ARG A 54 3.37 -2.83 10.39
N THR A 55 4.56 -2.30 10.71
CA THR A 55 5.14 -1.17 9.97
C THR A 55 5.86 -1.67 8.72
N HIS A 56 5.44 -1.19 7.55
CA HIS A 56 6.08 -1.41 6.27
C HIS A 56 7.21 -0.41 5.99
N HIS A 57 8.23 -0.88 5.26
CA HIS A 57 9.41 -0.12 4.85
C HIS A 57 9.40 0.08 3.33
N LEU A 58 9.00 1.26 2.89
CA LEU A 58 8.86 1.62 1.48
C LEU A 58 10.02 2.53 1.08
N LEU A 59 10.68 2.23 -0.02
CA LEU A 59 11.94 2.87 -0.41
C LEU A 59 11.76 4.02 -1.41
N SER A 60 10.52 4.29 -1.84
CA SER A 60 10.19 5.37 -2.76
C SER A 60 8.76 5.87 -2.58
N ASP A 61 8.46 7.07 -3.14
CA ASP A 61 7.09 7.61 -3.19
C ASP A 61 6.18 6.72 -4.08
N LEU A 62 6.72 6.08 -5.12
CA LEU A 62 5.96 5.17 -5.96
C LEU A 62 5.59 3.88 -5.22
N GLU A 63 6.50 3.32 -4.43
CA GLU A 63 6.19 2.19 -3.55
C GLU A 63 5.10 2.57 -2.52
N LEU A 64 5.15 3.78 -1.95
CA LEU A 64 4.08 4.26 -1.07
C LEU A 64 2.73 4.31 -1.78
N ALA A 65 2.69 4.83 -2.99
CA ALA A 65 1.46 4.93 -3.78
C ALA A 65 0.86 3.54 -4.10
N VAL A 66 1.70 2.59 -4.50
CA VAL A 66 1.31 1.19 -4.73
C VAL A 66 0.82 0.56 -3.42
N PHE A 67 1.57 0.70 -2.32
CA PHE A 67 1.20 0.16 -1.02
C PHE A 67 -0.17 0.65 -0.56
N LEU A 68 -0.44 1.95 -0.61
CA LEU A 68 -1.73 2.53 -0.23
C LEU A 68 -2.88 1.99 -1.08
N THR A 69 -2.64 1.80 -2.39
CA THR A 69 -3.64 1.19 -3.28
C THR A 69 -3.93 -0.26 -2.90
N LEU A 70 -2.91 -1.04 -2.55
CA LEU A 70 -3.05 -2.42 -2.10
C LEU A 70 -3.76 -2.51 -0.74
N GLU A 71 -3.39 -1.67 0.22
CA GLU A 71 -4.06 -1.59 1.52
C GLU A 71 -5.54 -1.23 1.38
N TRP A 72 -5.85 -0.28 0.49
CA TRP A 72 -7.22 0.14 0.23
C TRP A 72 -8.07 -0.93 -0.47
N ASN A 73 -7.47 -1.84 -1.23
CA ASN A 73 -8.17 -2.88 -1.97
C ASN A 73 -8.67 -3.98 -1.02
N SER A 74 -10.00 -4.16 -0.92
CA SER A 74 -10.62 -5.20 -0.09
C SER A 74 -10.23 -6.64 -0.47
N GLN A 75 -9.78 -6.86 -1.71
CA GLN A 75 -9.32 -8.18 -2.15
C GLN A 75 -7.91 -8.53 -1.68
N THR A 76 -7.12 -7.57 -1.20
CA THR A 76 -5.78 -7.81 -0.67
C THR A 76 -5.87 -8.30 0.77
N THR A 77 -5.18 -9.39 1.10
CA THR A 77 -5.15 -10.00 2.44
C THR A 77 -3.81 -9.83 3.14
N ASP A 78 -2.68 -9.89 2.42
CA ASP A 78 -1.34 -9.67 2.96
C ASP A 78 -0.44 -8.98 1.95
N ILE A 79 0.47 -8.15 2.45
CA ILE A 79 1.44 -7.40 1.65
C ILE A 79 2.82 -7.60 2.26
N ARG A 80 3.73 -8.21 1.52
CA ARG A 80 5.11 -8.47 1.94
C ARG A 80 6.07 -7.67 1.08
N GLU A 81 6.46 -6.50 1.59
CA GLU A 81 7.40 -5.62 0.89
C GLU A 81 8.82 -6.16 0.93
N GLN A 82 9.63 -5.77 -0.07
CA GLN A 82 11.05 -6.16 -0.21
C GLN A 82 11.25 -7.67 -0.05
N PHE A 83 10.42 -8.45 -0.75
CA PHE A 83 10.42 -9.91 -0.66
C PHE A 83 11.67 -10.50 -1.36
N PRO A 84 12.55 -11.24 -0.64
CA PRO A 84 13.81 -11.72 -1.21
C PRO A 84 13.60 -12.87 -2.18
N LEU A 85 14.35 -12.86 -3.25
CA LEU A 85 14.45 -13.95 -4.19
C LEU A 85 15.60 -14.90 -3.78
N LYS A 86 15.42 -16.18 -3.99
CA LYS A 86 16.49 -17.15 -3.71
C LYS A 86 17.67 -16.91 -4.63
N ARG A 87 18.81 -16.50 -4.04
CA ARG A 87 19.99 -16.04 -4.77
C ARG A 87 20.51 -17.09 -5.75
N GLU A 88 20.53 -18.35 -5.36
CA GLU A 88 21.00 -19.45 -6.20
C GLU A 88 20.14 -19.57 -7.47
N GLU A 89 18.83 -19.44 -7.33
CA GLU A 89 17.90 -19.51 -8.47
C GLU A 89 18.08 -18.30 -9.40
N THR A 90 18.23 -17.09 -8.86
CA THR A 90 18.47 -15.88 -9.68
C THR A 90 19.82 -15.90 -10.37
N LEU A 91 20.86 -16.51 -9.76
CA LEU A 91 22.16 -16.75 -10.39
C LEU A 91 22.05 -17.70 -11.57
N ASN A 92 21.33 -18.82 -11.43
CA ASN A 92 21.12 -19.78 -12.52
C ASN A 92 20.32 -19.13 -13.67
N ILE A 93 19.24 -18.42 -13.36
CA ILE A 93 18.46 -17.69 -14.37
C ILE A 93 19.34 -16.71 -15.14
N ALA A 94 20.19 -15.96 -14.45
CA ALA A 94 21.09 -15.00 -15.07
C ALA A 94 22.09 -15.71 -15.99
N LEU A 95 22.68 -16.82 -15.55
CA LEU A 95 23.63 -17.61 -16.32
C LEU A 95 23.00 -18.20 -17.59
N ASP A 96 21.85 -18.86 -17.44
CA ASP A 96 21.14 -19.55 -18.54
C ASP A 96 20.69 -18.57 -19.65
N ASN A 97 20.54 -17.29 -19.31
CA ASN A 97 20.06 -16.26 -20.23
C ASN A 97 21.15 -15.25 -20.63
N GLY A 98 22.41 -15.50 -20.28
CA GLY A 98 23.52 -14.60 -20.63
C GLY A 98 23.42 -13.21 -19.97
N ILE A 99 22.67 -13.07 -18.88
CA ILE A 99 22.47 -11.82 -18.15
C ILE A 99 23.48 -11.74 -17.01
N LYS A 100 24.11 -10.58 -16.84
CA LYS A 100 25.04 -10.38 -15.72
C LYS A 100 24.24 -10.23 -14.41
N HIS A 101 24.38 -11.17 -13.45
CA HIS A 101 23.75 -11.08 -12.14
C HIS A 101 24.24 -9.85 -11.37
N PRO A 102 23.36 -9.12 -10.62
CA PRO A 102 23.77 -7.98 -9.81
C PRO A 102 24.86 -8.34 -8.81
N ALA A 103 25.90 -7.51 -8.76
CA ALA A 103 27.01 -7.66 -7.81
C ALA A 103 27.56 -6.31 -7.43
N GLU A 104 28.05 -6.19 -6.20
CA GLU A 104 28.72 -5.00 -5.67
C GLU A 104 29.93 -5.43 -4.84
N ALA A 105 31.07 -4.80 -5.04
CA ALA A 105 32.33 -5.11 -4.36
C ALA A 105 32.69 -6.62 -4.34
N GLY A 106 32.38 -7.34 -5.44
CA GLY A 106 32.62 -8.78 -5.57
C GLY A 106 31.57 -9.68 -4.93
N VAL A 107 30.58 -9.14 -4.24
CA VAL A 107 29.50 -9.89 -3.61
C VAL A 107 28.30 -9.94 -4.52
N LYS A 108 27.78 -11.13 -4.83
CA LYS A 108 26.50 -11.30 -5.55
C LYS A 108 25.33 -10.87 -4.66
N LEU A 109 24.49 -9.98 -5.17
CA LEU A 109 23.39 -9.42 -4.39
C LEU A 109 22.25 -10.43 -4.25
N TYR A 110 21.54 -10.38 -3.12
CA TYR A 110 20.19 -10.89 -3.07
C TYR A 110 19.27 -9.88 -3.76
N MET A 111 18.48 -10.35 -4.71
CA MET A 111 17.44 -9.55 -5.34
C MET A 111 16.17 -9.62 -4.48
N SER A 112 15.33 -8.59 -4.52
CA SER A 112 14.03 -8.56 -3.89
C SER A 112 12.99 -7.99 -4.83
N SER A 113 11.77 -8.46 -4.73
CA SER A 113 10.60 -7.82 -5.33
C SER A 113 10.06 -6.77 -4.38
N ASP A 114 9.52 -5.68 -4.91
CA ASP A 114 9.03 -4.60 -4.06
C ASP A 114 7.83 -5.07 -3.23
N PHE A 115 6.92 -5.87 -3.84
CA PHE A 115 5.78 -6.46 -3.11
C PHE A 115 5.47 -7.87 -3.58
N LEU A 116 5.29 -8.80 -2.66
CA LEU A 116 4.55 -10.05 -2.85
C LEU A 116 3.21 -9.90 -2.14
N VAL A 117 2.12 -10.07 -2.88
CA VAL A 117 0.75 -9.78 -2.43
C VAL A 117 -0.07 -11.06 -2.42
N ASP A 118 -0.80 -11.30 -1.34
CA ASP A 118 -1.82 -12.34 -1.28
C ASP A 118 -3.22 -11.71 -1.37
N GLY A 119 -4.14 -12.39 -2.04
CA GLY A 119 -5.49 -11.90 -2.31
C GLY A 119 -6.57 -12.97 -2.15
N LEU A 120 -7.83 -12.51 -2.06
CA LEU A 120 -9.01 -13.37 -1.98
C LEU A 120 -9.45 -13.94 -3.33
N ASP A 121 -9.01 -13.33 -4.45
CA ASP A 121 -9.35 -13.80 -5.78
C ASP A 121 -8.70 -15.16 -6.06
N LEU A 122 -9.52 -16.20 -6.21
CA LEU A 122 -9.06 -17.56 -6.50
C LEU A 122 -8.34 -17.70 -7.85
N GLN A 123 -8.56 -16.76 -8.79
CA GLN A 123 -7.83 -16.73 -10.06
C GLN A 123 -6.48 -16.02 -9.94
N LEU A 124 -6.34 -15.13 -8.94
CA LEU A 124 -5.14 -14.38 -8.65
C LEU A 124 -4.83 -14.39 -7.14
N PRO A 125 -4.65 -15.60 -6.53
CA PRO A 125 -4.50 -15.69 -5.07
C PRO A 125 -3.19 -15.12 -4.57
N GLN A 126 -2.19 -15.02 -5.44
CA GLN A 126 -0.89 -14.42 -5.14
C GLN A 126 -0.30 -13.80 -6.39
N TYR A 127 0.30 -12.62 -6.26
CA TYR A 127 0.99 -11.94 -7.34
C TYR A 127 2.10 -11.02 -6.82
N VAL A 128 2.95 -10.58 -7.73
CA VAL A 128 4.09 -9.73 -7.43
C VAL A 128 3.97 -8.39 -8.15
N ILE A 129 4.29 -7.33 -7.45
CA ILE A 129 4.45 -6.00 -8.04
C ILE A 129 5.89 -5.52 -7.85
N GLN A 130 6.48 -5.07 -8.96
CA GLN A 130 7.73 -4.33 -8.98
C GLN A 130 7.44 -2.90 -9.43
N ALA A 131 7.77 -1.92 -8.60
CA ALA A 131 7.55 -0.50 -8.88
C ALA A 131 8.83 0.14 -9.44
N LYS A 132 8.74 0.77 -10.60
CA LYS A 132 9.88 1.49 -11.21
C LYS A 132 9.41 2.74 -11.93
N TYR A 133 10.10 3.85 -11.69
CA TYR A 133 9.87 5.06 -12.48
C TYR A 133 10.23 4.81 -13.95
N ILE A 134 9.43 5.32 -14.86
CA ILE A 134 9.59 5.10 -16.31
C ILE A 134 10.98 5.54 -16.81
N ASN A 135 11.54 6.58 -16.21
CA ASN A 135 12.88 7.03 -16.55
C ASN A 135 13.96 6.00 -16.21
N ALA A 136 13.81 5.20 -15.15
CA ALA A 136 14.72 4.13 -14.79
C ALA A 136 14.73 2.99 -15.83
N LEU A 137 13.61 2.78 -16.53
CA LEU A 137 13.48 1.76 -17.58
C LEU A 137 14.27 2.09 -18.85
N LYS A 138 14.86 3.28 -18.96
CA LYS A 138 15.77 3.63 -20.04
C LYS A 138 17.17 3.05 -19.87
N ASP A 139 17.52 2.63 -18.64
CA ASP A 139 18.78 1.97 -18.34
C ASP A 139 18.68 0.47 -18.69
N PRO A 140 19.45 -0.04 -19.69
CA PRO A 140 19.47 -1.46 -20.02
C PRO A 140 19.78 -2.35 -18.82
N ARG A 141 20.57 -1.84 -17.88
CA ARG A 141 20.94 -2.59 -16.68
C ARG A 141 19.78 -2.79 -15.72
N VAL A 142 18.87 -1.83 -15.66
CA VAL A 142 17.61 -1.98 -14.90
C VAL A 142 16.75 -3.05 -15.55
N ILE A 143 16.60 -3.01 -16.88
CA ILE A 143 15.80 -4.01 -17.62
C ILE A 143 16.36 -5.42 -17.42
N GLU A 144 17.69 -5.61 -17.49
CA GLU A 144 18.32 -6.90 -17.22
C GLU A 144 17.98 -7.47 -15.84
N LYS A 145 17.98 -6.62 -14.80
CA LYS A 145 17.61 -7.04 -13.44
C LYS A 145 16.14 -7.43 -13.37
N LEU A 146 15.26 -6.63 -13.96
CA LEU A 146 13.82 -6.90 -14.02
C LEU A 146 13.52 -8.20 -14.76
N GLU A 147 14.27 -8.51 -15.82
CA GLU A 147 14.09 -9.76 -16.57
C GLU A 147 14.50 -10.99 -15.74
N ILE A 148 15.56 -10.92 -14.93
CA ILE A 148 15.89 -12.00 -13.99
C ILE A 148 14.73 -12.23 -13.00
N GLU A 149 14.20 -11.16 -12.43
CA GLU A 149 13.10 -11.20 -11.48
C GLU A 149 11.82 -11.77 -12.13
N ARG A 150 11.44 -11.27 -13.31
CA ARG A 150 10.26 -11.74 -14.04
C ARG A 150 10.35 -13.24 -14.34
N ARG A 151 11.53 -13.73 -14.77
CA ARG A 151 11.76 -15.17 -15.02
C ARG A 151 11.70 -15.99 -13.75
N TYR A 152 12.19 -15.46 -12.64
CA TYR A 152 12.10 -16.11 -11.34
C TYR A 152 10.64 -16.40 -10.97
N TRP A 153 9.77 -15.39 -11.09
CA TRP A 153 8.35 -15.54 -10.76
C TRP A 153 7.58 -16.38 -11.80
N LEU A 154 7.97 -16.30 -13.06
CA LEU A 154 7.44 -17.18 -14.10
C LEU A 154 7.69 -18.68 -13.77
N LEU A 155 8.88 -19.02 -13.32
CA LEU A 155 9.21 -20.39 -12.87
C LEU A 155 8.39 -20.82 -11.64
N LYS A 156 8.02 -19.87 -10.78
CA LYS A 156 7.16 -20.11 -9.61
C LYS A 156 5.67 -20.14 -9.99
N LYS A 157 5.31 -19.82 -11.23
CA LYS A 157 3.92 -19.67 -11.70
C LYS A 157 3.16 -18.60 -10.93
N VAL A 158 3.82 -17.58 -10.44
CA VAL A 158 3.24 -16.42 -9.77
C VAL A 158 3.23 -15.26 -10.77
N PRO A 159 2.09 -14.63 -11.04
CA PRO A 159 2.00 -13.45 -11.90
C PRO A 159 2.89 -12.31 -11.38
N TRP A 160 3.62 -11.68 -12.28
CA TRP A 160 4.52 -10.57 -11.98
C TRP A 160 4.14 -9.36 -12.82
N PHE A 161 3.97 -8.23 -12.16
CA PHE A 161 3.57 -6.96 -12.76
C PHE A 161 4.63 -5.89 -12.53
N LEU A 162 4.97 -5.16 -13.58
CA LEU A 162 5.76 -3.94 -13.49
C LEU A 162 4.80 -2.75 -13.44
N VAL A 163 4.89 -1.94 -12.40
CA VAL A 163 4.08 -0.74 -12.20
C VAL A 163 4.96 0.50 -12.27
N THR A 164 4.51 1.50 -13.01
CA THR A 164 5.17 2.80 -13.15
C THR A 164 4.30 3.90 -12.57
N GLU A 165 4.83 5.13 -12.49
CA GLU A 165 4.07 6.31 -12.08
C GLU A 165 2.88 6.62 -12.99
N ASN A 166 2.87 6.09 -14.23
CA ASN A 166 1.75 6.27 -15.17
C ASN A 166 0.58 5.33 -14.88
N ASP A 167 0.81 4.25 -14.14
CA ASP A 167 -0.21 3.25 -13.81
C ASP A 167 -0.94 3.58 -12.50
N VAL A 168 -0.47 4.58 -11.76
CA VAL A 168 -1.00 4.98 -10.45
C VAL A 168 -1.68 6.34 -10.56
N SER A 169 -2.97 6.42 -10.23
CA SER A 169 -3.70 7.70 -10.19
C SER A 169 -3.25 8.56 -8.99
N PRO A 170 -2.71 9.78 -9.23
CA PRO A 170 -2.38 10.69 -8.13
C PRO A 170 -3.60 11.07 -7.28
N THR A 171 -4.77 11.22 -7.89
CA THR A 171 -6.04 11.54 -7.20
C THR A 171 -6.44 10.41 -6.26
N LEU A 172 -6.38 9.14 -6.74
CA LEU A 172 -6.65 7.97 -5.90
C LEU A 172 -5.73 7.95 -4.67
N VAL A 173 -4.42 8.08 -4.89
CA VAL A 173 -3.42 8.06 -3.82
C VAL A 173 -3.64 9.20 -2.82
N GLN A 174 -3.96 10.40 -3.31
CA GLN A 174 -4.26 11.55 -2.45
C GLN A 174 -5.47 11.28 -1.57
N ASN A 175 -6.56 10.75 -2.13
CA ASN A 175 -7.77 10.43 -1.42
C ASN A 175 -7.54 9.32 -0.37
N ILE A 176 -6.86 8.23 -0.75
CA ILE A 176 -6.50 7.16 0.19
C ILE A 176 -5.60 7.71 1.30
N SER A 177 -4.54 8.44 0.98
CA SER A 177 -3.61 9.01 1.96
C SER A 177 -4.33 9.89 3.00
N TRP A 178 -5.38 10.58 2.58
CA TRP A 178 -6.18 11.39 3.49
C TRP A 178 -7.08 10.53 4.38
N ILE A 179 -7.69 9.46 3.86
CA ILE A 179 -8.61 8.59 4.60
C ILE A 179 -7.85 7.63 5.52
N TYR A 180 -6.77 7.05 5.05
CA TYR A 180 -6.04 5.92 5.62
C TYR A 180 -5.70 6.03 7.12
N PRO A 181 -5.23 7.18 7.65
CA PRO A 181 -4.94 7.28 9.08
C PRO A 181 -6.15 7.08 10.01
N ALA A 182 -7.38 7.27 9.51
CA ALA A 182 -8.59 7.08 10.30
C ALA A 182 -9.07 5.60 10.36
N GLU A 183 -8.44 4.68 9.60
CA GLU A 183 -8.74 3.24 9.66
C GLU A 183 -8.35 2.61 11.01
N GLN A 184 -7.48 3.25 11.79
CA GLN A 184 -7.09 2.80 13.12
C GLN A 184 -8.02 3.28 14.25
N ASP A 185 -8.98 4.16 13.95
CA ASP A 185 -9.87 4.70 14.94
C ASP A 185 -10.92 3.65 15.33
N GLU A 186 -10.95 3.29 16.61
CA GLU A 186 -11.97 2.41 17.16
C GLU A 186 -13.24 3.23 17.42
N ILE A 187 -14.33 2.91 16.72
CA ILE A 187 -15.60 3.62 16.82
C ILE A 187 -16.72 2.58 16.95
N ASP A 188 -17.61 2.80 17.90
CA ASP A 188 -18.77 1.94 18.09
C ASP A 188 -19.67 1.94 16.87
N ASP A 189 -20.21 0.77 16.53
CA ASP A 189 -21.08 0.60 15.37
C ASP A 189 -22.35 1.47 15.46
N GLU A 190 -22.92 1.67 16.66
CA GLU A 190 -24.06 2.55 16.87
C GLU A 190 -23.72 4.01 16.51
N ILE A 191 -22.55 4.50 16.93
CA ILE A 191 -22.07 5.84 16.58
C ILE A 191 -21.86 5.97 15.06
N LEU A 192 -21.28 4.95 14.41
CA LEU A 192 -21.09 4.95 12.96
C LEU A 192 -22.43 5.00 12.22
N LEU A 193 -23.43 4.26 12.69
CA LEU A 193 -24.78 4.23 12.10
C LEU A 193 -25.46 5.60 12.23
N ASP A 194 -25.49 6.17 13.43
CA ASP A 194 -26.09 7.48 13.71
C ASP A 194 -25.43 8.58 12.87
N ARG A 195 -24.10 8.61 12.82
CA ARG A 195 -23.36 9.57 12.01
C ARG A 195 -23.62 9.38 10.52
N THR A 196 -23.69 8.13 10.05
CA THR A 196 -23.98 7.82 8.64
C THR A 196 -25.36 8.35 8.25
N ALA A 197 -26.40 8.11 9.06
CA ALA A 197 -27.74 8.64 8.83
C ALA A 197 -27.73 10.18 8.80
N TYR A 198 -27.14 10.80 9.81
CA TYR A 198 -27.03 12.25 9.93
C TYR A 198 -26.36 12.91 8.71
N TYR A 199 -25.17 12.45 8.31
CA TYR A 199 -24.47 13.02 7.17
C TYR A 199 -25.12 12.69 5.83
N SER A 200 -25.80 11.54 5.71
CA SER A 200 -26.60 11.20 4.53
C SER A 200 -27.69 12.26 4.31
N ASP A 201 -28.44 12.61 5.36
CA ASP A 201 -29.48 13.64 5.30
C ASP A 201 -28.90 15.01 4.96
N LEU A 202 -27.78 15.38 5.57
CA LEU A 202 -27.08 16.65 5.26
C LEU A 202 -26.64 16.73 3.81
N PHE A 203 -26.10 15.67 3.25
CA PHE A 203 -25.66 15.62 1.85
C PHE A 203 -26.86 15.71 0.89
N GLN A 204 -27.96 15.03 1.18
CA GLN A 204 -29.21 15.11 0.40
C GLN A 204 -29.81 16.53 0.43
N GLN A 205 -29.76 17.20 1.57
CA GLN A 205 -30.24 18.58 1.70
C GLN A 205 -29.31 19.60 1.03
N ASN A 206 -28.03 19.27 0.84
CA ASN A 206 -27.01 20.17 0.30
C ASN A 206 -26.25 19.55 -0.90
N PRO A 207 -26.95 19.06 -1.95
CA PRO A 207 -26.32 18.23 -2.99
C PRO A 207 -25.24 18.94 -3.80
N ASN A 208 -25.28 20.28 -3.88
CA ASN A 208 -24.35 21.07 -4.67
C ASN A 208 -23.28 21.81 -3.84
N LYS A 209 -23.36 21.79 -2.51
CA LYS A 209 -22.30 22.35 -1.65
C LYS A 209 -21.15 21.36 -1.52
N THR A 210 -19.94 21.88 -1.37
CA THR A 210 -18.77 21.04 -1.10
C THR A 210 -18.90 20.39 0.28
N VAL A 211 -18.34 19.20 0.45
CA VAL A 211 -18.33 18.52 1.75
C VAL A 211 -17.64 19.36 2.81
N THR A 212 -16.59 20.08 2.44
CA THR A 212 -15.88 20.97 3.33
C THR A 212 -16.72 22.15 3.81
N ASP A 213 -17.58 22.71 2.94
CA ASP A 213 -18.50 23.78 3.33
C ASP A 213 -19.63 23.26 4.21
N ILE A 214 -20.15 22.06 3.92
CA ILE A 214 -21.15 21.40 4.77
C ILE A 214 -20.58 21.18 6.16
N CYS A 215 -19.39 20.59 6.29
CA CYS A 215 -18.74 20.33 7.57
C CYS A 215 -18.46 21.62 8.36
N LYS A 216 -17.94 22.66 7.73
CA LYS A 216 -17.73 23.98 8.39
C LYS A 216 -19.04 24.59 8.92
N LEU A 217 -20.13 24.45 8.16
CA LEU A 217 -21.44 24.94 8.60
C LEU A 217 -21.94 24.13 9.80
N THR A 218 -21.77 22.80 9.77
CA THR A 218 -22.15 21.89 10.86
C THR A 218 -21.38 22.22 12.14
N ASP A 219 -20.05 22.37 12.07
CA ASP A 219 -19.23 22.71 13.23
C ASP A 219 -19.70 24.03 13.89
N ARG A 220 -20.07 25.03 13.09
CA ARG A 220 -20.58 26.31 13.60
C ARG A 220 -21.96 26.19 14.23
N ILE A 221 -22.90 25.46 13.60
CA ILE A 221 -24.26 25.28 14.11
C ILE A 221 -24.25 24.60 15.47
N TYR A 222 -23.41 23.58 15.63
CA TYR A 222 -23.31 22.79 16.86
C TYR A 222 -22.22 23.25 17.82
N ASN A 223 -21.59 24.41 17.54
CA ASN A 223 -20.51 24.98 18.34
C ASN A 223 -19.39 23.99 18.65
N GLN A 224 -19.04 23.19 17.65
CA GLN A 224 -17.94 22.22 17.70
C GLN A 224 -16.61 22.88 17.33
N THR A 225 -15.52 22.21 17.65
CA THR A 225 -14.18 22.63 17.20
C THR A 225 -14.10 22.56 15.67
N ASP A 226 -13.51 23.57 15.03
CA ASP A 226 -13.31 23.59 13.59
C ASP A 226 -12.57 22.31 13.13
N GLY A 227 -13.16 21.60 12.18
CA GLY A 227 -12.64 20.36 11.65
C GLY A 227 -13.19 19.07 12.30
N SER A 228 -14.05 19.16 13.31
CA SER A 228 -14.70 17.99 13.93
C SER A 228 -15.53 17.21 12.92
N SER A 229 -16.44 17.87 12.20
CA SER A 229 -17.30 17.23 11.21
C SER A 229 -16.54 16.61 10.05
N ILE A 230 -15.47 17.27 9.54
CA ILE A 230 -14.66 16.72 8.47
C ILE A 230 -13.88 15.48 8.93
N TYR A 231 -13.48 15.42 10.20
CA TYR A 231 -12.85 14.26 10.78
C TYR A 231 -13.82 13.09 10.92
N GLU A 232 -15.07 13.35 11.32
CA GLU A 232 -16.12 12.32 11.35
C GLU A 232 -16.41 11.74 9.97
N ILE A 233 -16.48 12.58 8.92
CA ILE A 233 -16.61 12.11 7.53
C ILE A 233 -15.41 11.24 7.14
N ARG A 234 -14.20 11.62 7.53
CA ARG A 234 -13.00 10.81 7.29
C ARG A 234 -13.10 9.43 7.93
N GLN A 235 -13.60 9.35 9.17
CA GLN A 235 -13.84 8.10 9.87
C GLN A 235 -14.91 7.24 9.18
N LEU A 236 -16.00 7.86 8.73
CA LEU A 236 -17.07 7.17 7.99
C LEU A 236 -16.57 6.61 6.65
N LEU A 237 -15.71 7.33 5.96
CA LEU A 237 -15.07 6.84 4.72
C LEU A 237 -14.09 5.70 4.99
N ALA A 238 -13.28 5.80 6.04
CA ALA A 238 -12.37 4.75 6.47
C ALA A 238 -13.13 3.45 6.81
N ASN A 239 -14.27 3.59 7.46
CA ASN A 239 -15.15 2.48 7.81
C ASN A 239 -16.11 2.05 6.69
N ARG A 240 -15.95 2.58 5.46
CA ARG A 240 -16.74 2.23 4.28
C ARG A 240 -18.25 2.51 4.42
N CYS A 241 -18.64 3.42 5.29
CA CYS A 241 -20.02 3.86 5.44
C CYS A 241 -20.49 4.70 4.25
N PHE A 242 -19.56 5.42 3.62
CA PHE A 242 -19.78 6.18 2.40
C PHE A 242 -18.78 5.77 1.31
N TYR A 243 -19.22 5.88 0.07
CA TYR A 243 -18.41 5.70 -1.14
C TYR A 243 -18.49 6.95 -2.02
N PHE A 244 -17.44 7.18 -2.76
CA PHE A 244 -17.38 8.15 -3.85
C PHE A 244 -16.39 7.65 -4.91
N ASP A 245 -16.44 8.24 -6.10
CA ASP A 245 -15.45 7.92 -7.13
C ASP A 245 -14.08 8.50 -6.75
N MET A 246 -13.24 7.62 -6.19
CA MET A 246 -11.89 7.95 -5.73
C MET A 246 -10.95 8.44 -6.83
N LEU A 247 -11.28 8.20 -8.10
CA LEU A 247 -10.48 8.57 -9.26
C LEU A 247 -10.86 9.93 -9.85
N SER A 248 -12.10 10.39 -9.63
CA SER A 248 -12.66 11.55 -10.32
C SER A 248 -12.02 12.87 -9.89
N GLN A 249 -11.92 13.10 -8.58
CA GLN A 249 -11.40 14.35 -8.02
C GLN A 249 -10.94 14.20 -6.58
N PRO A 250 -10.09 15.13 -6.09
CA PRO A 250 -9.69 15.18 -4.69
C PRO A 250 -10.89 15.38 -3.76
N PHE A 251 -10.85 14.73 -2.58
CA PHE A 251 -11.89 14.74 -1.57
C PHE A 251 -12.46 16.15 -1.27
N TYR A 252 -11.60 17.15 -1.13
CA TYR A 252 -12.01 18.51 -0.75
C TYR A 252 -12.86 19.24 -1.81
N LEU A 253 -12.93 18.71 -3.04
CA LEU A 253 -13.77 19.23 -4.11
C LEU A 253 -15.12 18.51 -4.23
N LEU A 254 -15.29 17.38 -3.52
CA LEU A 254 -16.52 16.59 -3.56
C LEU A 254 -17.70 17.38 -2.99
N LYS A 255 -18.87 17.14 -3.57
CA LYS A 255 -20.14 17.72 -3.18
C LYS A 255 -21.03 16.66 -2.52
N GLY A 256 -22.07 17.09 -1.79
CA GLY A 256 -22.98 16.16 -1.14
C GLY A 256 -23.54 15.07 -2.07
N LYS A 257 -23.86 15.41 -3.34
CA LYS A 257 -24.37 14.47 -4.35
C LYS A 257 -23.37 13.41 -4.81
N ASP A 258 -22.07 13.60 -4.56
CA ASP A 258 -21.02 12.71 -5.03
C ASP A 258 -20.83 11.51 -4.08
N PHE A 259 -21.49 11.54 -2.91
CA PHE A 259 -21.43 10.47 -1.93
C PHE A 259 -22.59 9.49 -2.11
N VAL A 260 -22.23 8.20 -2.03
CA VAL A 260 -23.18 7.08 -2.01
C VAL A 260 -23.09 6.41 -0.65
N VAL A 261 -24.23 6.20 -0.01
CA VAL A 261 -24.32 5.47 1.26
C VAL A 261 -24.43 3.99 0.95
N GLU A 262 -23.64 3.15 1.63
CA GLU A 262 -23.86 1.72 1.57
C GLU A 262 -25.15 1.34 2.30
N ASN A 263 -25.78 0.25 1.84
CA ASN A 263 -26.99 -0.26 2.50
C ASN A 263 -26.64 -0.64 3.94
N MET A 264 -27.21 0.09 4.91
CA MET A 264 -26.94 -0.03 6.35
C MET A 264 -27.05 -1.47 6.88
N GLY A 265 -27.91 -2.31 6.26
CA GLY A 265 -28.02 -3.74 6.58
C GLY A 265 -26.76 -4.56 6.30
N ASN A 266 -25.98 -4.16 5.30
CA ASN A 266 -24.71 -4.82 4.94
C ASN A 266 -23.58 -4.45 5.89
N LEU A 267 -23.58 -3.22 6.44
CA LEU A 267 -22.58 -2.75 7.41
C LEU A 267 -22.63 -3.56 8.71
N ILE A 268 -23.83 -3.90 9.18
CA ILE A 268 -24.02 -4.71 10.39
C ILE A 268 -23.64 -6.17 10.15
N GLY A 269 -24.04 -6.73 8.99
CA GLY A 269 -23.78 -8.15 8.65
C GLY A 269 -22.30 -8.47 8.37
N ALA A 270 -21.58 -7.60 7.68
CA ALA A 270 -20.19 -7.84 7.29
C ALA A 270 -19.20 -7.79 8.48
N ARG A 271 -19.49 -6.98 9.53
CA ARG A 271 -18.63 -6.89 10.71
C ARG A 271 -18.81 -8.06 11.69
N HIS A 272 -19.99 -8.67 11.76
CA HIS A 272 -20.21 -9.86 12.57
C HIS A 272 -19.51 -11.11 12.01
N VAL A 273 -19.20 -11.14 10.72
CA VAL A 273 -18.48 -12.27 10.07
C VAL A 273 -16.96 -12.15 10.22
N SER A 274 -16.42 -10.95 10.41
CA SER A 274 -14.97 -10.74 10.57
C SER A 274 -14.46 -10.95 12.01
N ASN A 275 -15.36 -11.15 12.99
CA ASN A 275 -15.05 -11.40 14.40
C ASN A 275 -15.25 -12.87 14.81
N GLN A 276 -15.42 -13.79 13.87
CA GLN A 276 -15.37 -15.24 14.07
C GLN A 276 -14.18 -15.81 13.28
#